data_c5c1df0999ad317dd4efd6d406ed3c72
#
_entry.id   c5c1df0999ad317dd4efd6d406ed3c72
#
_cell.length_a   1.000
_cell.length_b   1.000
_cell.length_c   1.000
_cell.angle_alpha   90.00
_cell.angle_beta   90.00
_cell.angle_gamma   90.00
#
_symmetry.space_group_name_H-M   'P 1'
#
loop_
_entity.id
_entity.type
_entity.pdbx_description
1 polymer ?
#
loop_
_entity_poly.entity_id
_entity_poly.type
_entity_poly.pdbx_seq_one_letter_code
_entity_poly.pdbx_strand_id
1 'polypeptide(L)'
;MNHSKTPLVSKSDSNLTDPYDSLLMIPGPTIVHQTVRKSMSNNQMGHLSSEFTENFRTLLKSLKKIFLTESGHPFIITGSGTIAMEAAVLSLLEPNDDGLILDTGYFAQRFVEMLSC
;
A
#
# COMPACT_ATOMS: atom_id res chain seq x y z
N MET A 1 -8.68 30.03 -29.74
CA MET A 1 -8.44 29.04 -28.68
C MET A 1 -7.58 29.70 -27.61
N ASN A 2 -8.18 30.05 -26.50
CA ASN A 2 -7.55 30.89 -25.47
C ASN A 2 -7.00 29.95 -24.39
N HIS A 3 -5.69 29.72 -24.38
CA HIS A 3 -5.06 28.98 -23.29
C HIS A 3 -4.97 29.91 -22.08
N SER A 4 -5.86 29.68 -21.11
CA SER A 4 -5.76 30.33 -19.80
C SER A 4 -4.50 29.82 -19.10
N LYS A 5 -3.52 30.71 -18.95
CA LYS A 5 -2.33 30.48 -18.10
C LYS A 5 -2.79 30.40 -16.66
N THR A 6 -2.59 29.26 -16.03
CA THR A 6 -2.72 29.11 -14.57
C THR A 6 -1.73 30.08 -13.91
N PRO A 7 -2.16 30.96 -13.00
CA PRO A 7 -1.25 31.87 -12.33
C PRO A 7 -0.27 31.09 -11.44
N LEU A 8 1.03 31.35 -11.62
CA LEU A 8 2.06 30.90 -10.69
C LEU A 8 1.84 31.62 -9.36
N VAL A 9 1.50 30.88 -8.31
CA VAL A 9 1.33 31.41 -6.96
C VAL A 9 2.66 31.96 -6.47
N SER A 10 2.70 33.26 -6.11
CA SER A 10 3.90 33.89 -5.58
C SER A 10 4.14 33.42 -4.14
N LYS A 11 5.41 33.23 -3.76
CA LYS A 11 5.86 32.72 -2.45
C LYS A 11 5.58 33.65 -1.24
N SER A 12 4.73 34.68 -1.35
CA SER A 12 4.53 35.69 -0.31
C SER A 12 3.25 35.55 0.52
N ASP A 13 2.38 34.57 0.21
CA ASP A 13 1.16 34.38 0.99
C ASP A 13 1.36 33.35 2.09
N SER A 14 1.82 33.84 3.25
CA SER A 14 2.06 33.06 4.48
C SER A 14 0.77 32.48 5.13
N ASN A 15 -0.38 32.57 4.48
CA ASN A 15 -1.68 32.08 4.93
C ASN A 15 -2.30 31.02 4.01
N LEU A 16 -1.59 30.51 3.02
CA LEU A 16 -2.05 29.35 2.26
C LEU A 16 -1.74 28.10 3.10
N THR A 17 -2.78 27.53 3.68
CA THR A 17 -2.72 26.13 4.18
C THR A 17 -2.12 25.28 3.08
N ASP A 18 -1.08 24.52 3.42
CA ASP A 18 -0.47 23.56 2.51
C ASP A 18 -1.61 22.77 1.84
N PRO A 19 -1.70 22.73 0.49
CA PRO A 19 -2.75 21.97 -0.18
C PRO A 19 -2.76 20.48 0.20
N TYR A 20 -1.70 20.01 0.85
CA TYR A 20 -1.60 18.67 1.44
C TYR A 20 -2.08 18.57 2.90
N ASP A 21 -2.47 19.68 3.52
CA ASP A 21 -3.06 19.71 4.88
C ASP A 21 -4.57 19.45 4.88
N SER A 22 -5.19 19.27 3.73
CA SER A 22 -6.60 18.90 3.66
C SER A 22 -6.85 17.51 4.25
N LEU A 23 -7.80 17.40 5.16
CA LEU A 23 -8.23 16.14 5.74
C LEU A 23 -8.91 15.27 4.67
N LEU A 24 -8.31 14.15 4.33
CA LEU A 24 -8.84 13.21 3.36
C LEU A 24 -9.83 12.26 4.05
N MET A 25 -11.12 12.39 3.73
CA MET A 25 -12.23 11.63 4.35
C MET A 25 -12.85 10.63 3.36
N ILE A 26 -12.01 9.80 2.74
CA ILE A 26 -12.42 8.75 1.80
C ILE A 26 -11.84 7.40 2.22
N PRO A 27 -12.43 6.27 1.79
CA PRO A 27 -11.93 4.93 2.12
C PRO A 27 -10.50 4.65 1.66
N GLY A 28 -10.08 5.29 0.58
CA GLY A 28 -8.74 5.21 0.01
C GLY A 28 -8.61 6.05 -1.27
N PRO A 29 -7.41 6.57 -1.55
CA PRO A 29 -6.20 6.51 -0.76
C PRO A 29 -6.30 7.28 0.56
N THR A 30 -5.53 6.86 1.58
CA THR A 30 -5.49 7.51 2.90
C THR A 30 -4.24 8.39 3.04
N ILE A 31 -4.27 9.31 4.01
CA ILE A 31 -3.11 10.16 4.29
C ILE A 31 -1.97 9.31 4.83
N VAL A 32 -0.80 9.41 4.19
CA VAL A 32 0.43 8.77 4.67
C VAL A 32 1.06 9.64 5.75
N HIS A 33 1.34 9.05 6.91
CA HIS A 33 1.94 9.77 8.04
C HIS A 33 3.25 10.47 7.65
N GLN A 34 3.50 11.64 8.22
CA GLN A 34 4.65 12.49 7.85
C GLN A 34 5.99 11.79 7.99
N THR A 35 6.19 10.95 9.03
CA THR A 35 7.45 10.19 9.21
C THR A 35 7.68 9.20 8.07
N VAL A 36 6.64 8.55 7.57
CA VAL A 36 6.72 7.65 6.42
C VAL A 36 7.08 8.43 5.16
N ARG A 37 6.40 9.55 4.90
CA ARG A 37 6.71 10.42 3.75
C ARG A 37 8.16 10.91 3.77
N LYS A 38 8.67 11.30 4.95
CA LYS A 38 10.08 11.68 5.12
C LYS A 38 11.04 10.53 4.83
N SER A 39 10.71 9.32 5.29
CA SER A 39 11.53 8.13 5.02
C SER A 39 11.57 7.78 3.53
N MET A 40 10.47 7.99 2.81
CA MET A 40 10.40 7.76 1.35
C MET A 40 11.27 8.74 0.55
N SER A 41 11.65 9.88 1.10
CA SER A 41 12.55 10.86 0.46
C SER A 41 14.03 10.59 0.67
N ASN A 42 14.40 9.57 1.45
CA ASN A 42 15.79 9.18 1.65
C ASN A 42 16.40 8.57 0.37
N ASN A 43 17.71 8.65 0.26
CA ASN A 43 18.42 7.98 -0.82
C ASN A 43 18.20 6.47 -0.77
N GLN A 44 18.17 5.86 -1.94
CA GLN A 44 18.03 4.41 -2.07
C GLN A 44 19.27 3.69 -1.55
N MET A 45 19.07 2.59 -0.84
CA MET A 45 20.13 1.68 -0.44
C MET A 45 20.37 0.60 -1.50
N GLY A 46 21.62 0.18 -1.63
CA GLY A 46 21.93 -0.98 -2.47
C GLY A 46 21.30 -2.26 -1.92
N HIS A 47 20.53 -2.97 -2.72
CA HIS A 47 19.81 -4.17 -2.29
C HIS A 47 20.72 -5.35 -1.84
N LEU A 48 22.00 -5.31 -2.18
CA LEU A 48 23.02 -6.29 -1.72
C LEU A 48 23.84 -5.79 -0.53
N SER A 49 23.58 -4.60 -0.01
CA SER A 49 24.33 -4.08 1.13
C SER A 49 23.94 -4.79 2.44
N SER A 50 24.89 -4.89 3.35
CA SER A 50 24.64 -5.42 4.71
C SER A 50 23.58 -4.62 5.45
N GLU A 51 23.59 -3.30 5.27
CA GLU A 51 22.62 -2.38 5.85
C GLU A 51 21.20 -2.69 5.35
N PHE A 52 21.00 -2.85 4.03
CA PHE A 52 19.72 -3.25 3.48
C PHE A 52 19.25 -4.58 4.06
N THR A 53 20.13 -5.57 4.12
CA THR A 53 19.80 -6.91 4.64
C THR A 53 19.33 -6.86 6.09
N GLU A 54 19.98 -6.07 6.94
CA GLU A 54 19.60 -5.95 8.34
C GLU A 54 18.28 -5.17 8.52
N ASN A 55 18.09 -4.10 7.76
CA ASN A 55 16.82 -3.37 7.73
C ASN A 55 15.68 -4.26 7.27
N PHE A 56 15.90 -5.07 6.23
CA PHE A 56 14.89 -5.99 5.72
C PHE A 56 14.53 -7.09 6.74
N ARG A 57 15.51 -7.67 7.43
CA ARG A 57 15.27 -8.61 8.53
C ARG A 57 14.43 -7.99 9.65
N THR A 58 14.73 -6.76 10.02
CA THR A 58 13.99 -6.02 11.05
C THR A 58 12.56 -5.77 10.61
N LEU A 59 12.35 -5.44 9.35
CA LEU A 59 11.03 -5.26 8.75
C LEU A 59 10.23 -6.56 8.81
N LEU A 60 10.80 -7.70 8.40
CA LEU A 60 10.13 -9.00 8.46
C LEU A 60 9.75 -9.40 9.90
N LYS A 61 10.61 -9.13 10.90
CA LYS A 61 10.27 -9.34 12.31
C LYS A 61 9.10 -8.47 12.75
N SER A 62 9.02 -7.23 12.27
CA SER A 62 7.92 -6.32 12.58
C SER A 62 6.61 -6.78 11.94
N LEU A 63 6.66 -7.29 10.71
CA LEU A 63 5.50 -7.86 10.03
C LEU A 63 4.95 -9.10 10.76
N LYS A 64 5.81 -9.97 11.29
CA LYS A 64 5.34 -11.11 12.12
C LYS A 64 4.51 -10.66 13.31
N LYS A 65 4.88 -9.55 13.97
CA LYS A 65 4.10 -8.98 15.08
C LYS A 65 2.73 -8.45 14.62
N ILE A 66 2.67 -7.83 13.43
CA ILE A 66 1.42 -7.32 12.84
C ILE A 66 0.48 -8.49 12.51
N PHE A 67 1.01 -9.56 11.92
CA PHE A 67 0.25 -10.76 11.56
C PHE A 67 0.02 -11.72 12.75
N LEU A 68 0.48 -11.37 13.96
CA LEU A 68 0.35 -12.17 15.18
C LEU A 68 0.83 -13.62 14.99
N THR A 69 1.95 -13.81 14.29
CA THR A 69 2.50 -15.13 13.98
C THR A 69 3.95 -15.25 14.43
N GLU A 70 4.31 -16.37 15.03
CA GLU A 70 5.70 -16.71 15.39
C GLU A 70 6.36 -17.57 14.31
N SER A 71 5.62 -18.54 13.80
CA SER A 71 6.11 -19.53 12.82
C SER A 71 5.96 -19.11 11.37
N GLY A 72 5.01 -18.22 11.04
CA GLY A 72 4.75 -17.77 9.67
C GLY A 72 5.92 -17.02 9.05
N HIS A 73 6.01 -17.05 7.73
CA HIS A 73 7.01 -16.30 6.95
C HIS A 73 6.31 -15.18 6.19
N PRO A 74 6.45 -13.91 6.61
CA PRO A 74 5.87 -12.80 5.87
C PRO A 74 6.60 -12.59 4.56
N PHE A 75 5.84 -12.33 3.50
CA PHE A 75 6.35 -11.95 2.20
C PHE A 75 6.00 -10.49 1.91
N ILE A 76 6.90 -9.80 1.21
CA ILE A 76 6.68 -8.44 0.73
C ILE A 76 6.70 -8.50 -0.79
N ILE A 77 5.56 -8.21 -1.39
CA ILE A 77 5.38 -8.23 -2.84
C ILE A 77 5.14 -6.80 -3.31
N THR A 78 5.92 -6.36 -4.29
CA THR A 78 5.69 -5.07 -4.93
C THR A 78 4.50 -5.17 -5.86
N GLY A 79 3.44 -4.40 -5.57
CA GLY A 79 2.24 -4.42 -6.40
C GLY A 79 1.07 -3.69 -5.76
N SER A 80 -0.10 -3.83 -6.37
CA SER A 80 -1.36 -3.30 -5.86
C SER A 80 -1.96 -4.23 -4.79
N GLY A 81 -2.95 -3.73 -4.02
CA GLY A 81 -3.74 -4.57 -3.12
C GLY A 81 -4.43 -5.74 -3.84
N THR A 82 -4.78 -5.58 -5.11
CA THR A 82 -5.35 -6.64 -5.95
C THR A 82 -4.40 -7.83 -6.12
N ILE A 83 -3.10 -7.57 -6.33
CA ILE A 83 -2.09 -8.64 -6.38
C ILE A 83 -2.01 -9.40 -5.06
N ALA A 84 -2.15 -8.72 -3.93
CA ALA A 84 -2.17 -9.37 -2.63
C ALA A 84 -3.41 -10.26 -2.43
N MET A 85 -4.58 -9.83 -2.92
CA MET A 85 -5.81 -10.62 -2.93
C MET A 85 -5.64 -11.88 -3.78
N GLU A 86 -5.15 -11.75 -5.01
CA GLU A 86 -4.88 -12.85 -5.93
C GLU A 86 -3.85 -13.83 -5.35
N ALA A 87 -2.75 -13.33 -4.79
CA ALA A 87 -1.75 -14.16 -4.13
C ALA A 87 -2.34 -14.95 -2.95
N ALA A 88 -3.26 -14.37 -2.19
CA ALA A 88 -3.95 -15.07 -1.11
C ALA A 88 -4.84 -16.21 -1.65
N VAL A 89 -5.65 -15.95 -2.66
CA VAL A 89 -6.50 -16.95 -3.30
C VAL A 89 -5.66 -18.12 -3.83
N LEU A 90 -4.66 -17.83 -4.64
CA LEU A 90 -3.77 -18.84 -5.26
C LEU A 90 -2.94 -19.62 -4.24
N SER A 91 -2.71 -19.07 -3.05
CA SER A 91 -1.93 -19.74 -2.00
C SER A 91 -2.77 -20.59 -1.06
N LEU A 92 -4.06 -20.34 -0.99
CA LEU A 92 -4.97 -20.99 -0.01
C LEU A 92 -5.91 -22.03 -0.66
N LEU A 93 -6.15 -21.94 -1.96
CA LEU A 93 -7.11 -22.78 -2.66
C LEU A 93 -6.46 -23.55 -3.80
N GLU A 94 -6.87 -24.79 -3.96
CA GLU A 94 -6.53 -25.64 -5.08
C GLU A 94 -7.71 -25.75 -6.07
N PRO A 95 -7.47 -26.17 -7.32
CA PRO A 95 -8.55 -26.39 -8.27
C PRO A 95 -9.59 -27.37 -7.72
N ASN A 96 -10.85 -26.99 -7.73
CA ASN A 96 -12.01 -27.69 -7.19
C ASN A 96 -12.23 -27.55 -5.67
N ASP A 97 -11.51 -26.69 -4.99
CA ASP A 97 -11.84 -26.32 -3.62
C ASP A 97 -13.10 -25.44 -3.59
N ASP A 98 -13.93 -25.61 -2.56
CA ASP A 98 -15.08 -24.75 -2.30
C ASP A 98 -14.67 -23.52 -1.51
N GLY A 99 -14.97 -22.33 -2.02
CA GLY A 99 -14.73 -21.04 -1.38
C GLY A 99 -16.01 -20.32 -0.99
N LEU A 100 -16.15 -19.88 0.26
CA LEU A 100 -17.27 -19.04 0.70
C LEU A 100 -16.85 -17.57 0.79
N ILE A 101 -17.54 -16.71 0.05
CA ILE A 101 -17.33 -15.26 0.07
C ILE A 101 -18.56 -14.58 0.63
N LEU A 102 -18.36 -13.75 1.67
CA LEU A 102 -19.40 -12.83 2.14
C LEU A 102 -19.33 -11.56 1.28
N ASP A 103 -20.22 -11.46 0.30
CA ASP A 103 -20.28 -10.29 -0.59
C ASP A 103 -20.92 -9.10 0.13
N THR A 104 -20.08 -8.17 0.55
CA THR A 104 -20.45 -6.92 1.20
C THR A 104 -20.11 -5.68 0.36
N GLY A 105 -19.64 -5.87 -0.88
CA GLY A 105 -19.31 -4.76 -1.78
C GLY A 105 -18.17 -5.07 -2.76
N TYR A 106 -17.65 -4.02 -3.37
CA TYR A 106 -16.73 -4.08 -4.51
C TYR A 106 -15.56 -5.08 -4.35
N PHE A 107 -14.87 -5.06 -3.21
CA PHE A 107 -13.72 -5.95 -3.02
C PHE A 107 -14.13 -7.42 -2.82
N ALA A 108 -15.30 -7.68 -2.26
CA ALA A 108 -15.82 -9.05 -2.18
C ALA A 108 -16.13 -9.59 -3.58
N GLN A 109 -16.72 -8.78 -4.46
CA GLN A 109 -16.97 -9.14 -5.86
C GLN A 109 -15.66 -9.43 -6.61
N ARG A 110 -14.56 -8.70 -6.31
CA ARG A 110 -13.25 -9.03 -6.89
C ARG A 110 -12.76 -10.42 -6.47
N PHE A 111 -13.00 -10.85 -5.24
CA PHE A 111 -12.69 -12.23 -4.82
C PHE A 111 -13.55 -13.26 -5.55
N VAL A 112 -14.84 -12.97 -5.78
CA VAL A 112 -15.71 -13.85 -6.60
C VAL A 112 -15.15 -14.02 -8.00
N GLU A 113 -14.73 -12.93 -8.65
CA GLU A 113 -14.10 -12.98 -9.97
C GLU A 113 -12.83 -13.85 -9.97
N MET A 114 -11.95 -13.69 -8.96
CA MET A 114 -10.71 -14.46 -8.85
C MET A 114 -10.94 -15.96 -8.64
N LEU A 115 -12.03 -16.34 -7.95
CA LEU A 115 -12.39 -17.74 -7.73
C LEU A 115 -13.09 -18.37 -8.93
N SER A 116 -13.55 -17.58 -9.88
CA SER A 116 -14.26 -18.04 -11.07
C SER A 116 -13.35 -18.31 -12.26
N CYS A 117 -12.05 -18.00 -12.14
CA CYS A 117 -11.04 -18.23 -13.14
C CYS A 117 -10.36 -19.57 -12.97
#